data_875751bb97b4053125df935744b8c395
#
_entry.id   875751bb97b4053125df935744b8c395
#
_cell.length_a   1.000
_cell.length_b   1.000
_cell.length_c   1.000
_cell.angle_alpha   90.00
_cell.angle_beta   90.00
_cell.angle_gamma   90.00
#
_symmetry.space_group_name_H-M   'P 1'
#
loop_
_entity.id
_entity.type
_entity.pdbx_description
1 polymer ?
#
loop_
_entity_poly.entity_id
_entity_poly.type
_entity_poly.pdbx_seq_one_letter_code
_entity_poly.pdbx_strand_id
1 'polypeptide(L)'
;LLALLTTTGAIAAVSCMILAGTLSDRTRSKLGPRNPWIIGGAIVGTLAFACIGLTRNPALLVVAHMVYQGGLNCMLGAFNAIPPDYVPNSVLGKVSAFGGAGYLLAQIIGAVIAGTLVTHPSQGFLMAAWIMLVSSIIVVILLPPHPLRNRSPRPPVTWRQFGAQMRPPSDGQFWWILVGRFLFVISLFMVMQFQLYIATDEMGMTRATAGRLIAMNSAVLAVTAVVLDVITGPWSDKIKRRKPFTMIAPLVAGVGVIPLFLVNEPWTLTIFAAIGGAAFGTYMAVDGALMVEVLPDRDDAARDLGFLNAANSLPIVFAPGIGATLVKTVGYPGLFTAAIILAILGSLCITRVRRVK
;
A
#
# COMPACT_ATOMS: atom_id res chain seq x y z
N LEU A 1 -0.65 22.24 0.68
CA LEU A 1 0.65 21.57 0.78
C LEU A 1 0.48 20.05 0.71
N LEU A 2 -0.41 19.44 1.56
CA LEU A 2 -0.61 17.99 1.59
C LEU A 2 -0.96 17.41 0.21
N ALA A 3 -1.90 18.03 -0.52
CA ALA A 3 -2.29 17.60 -1.86
C ALA A 3 -1.11 17.65 -2.85
N LEU A 4 -0.25 18.68 -2.79
CA LEU A 4 0.95 18.77 -3.63
C LEU A 4 1.94 17.65 -3.28
N LEU A 5 2.20 17.41 -1.99
CA LEU A 5 3.08 16.34 -1.54
C LEU A 5 2.61 14.97 -2.06
N THR A 6 1.32 14.68 -1.90
CA THR A 6 0.76 13.38 -2.31
C THR A 6 0.77 13.21 -3.82
N THR A 7 0.35 14.23 -4.60
CA THR A 7 0.29 14.11 -6.07
C THR A 7 1.69 14.00 -6.70
N THR A 8 2.63 14.88 -6.30
CA THR A 8 4.00 14.84 -6.84
C THR A 8 4.73 13.57 -6.41
N GLY A 9 4.56 13.17 -5.15
CA GLY A 9 5.09 11.92 -4.62
C GLY A 9 4.58 10.69 -5.36
N ALA A 10 3.29 10.67 -5.70
CA ALA A 10 2.68 9.59 -6.46
C ALA A 10 3.25 9.44 -7.86
N ILE A 11 3.36 10.54 -8.58
CA ILE A 11 3.93 10.54 -9.93
C ILE A 11 5.36 9.99 -9.87
N ALA A 12 6.17 10.45 -8.92
CA ALA A 12 7.52 9.97 -8.72
C ALA A 12 7.55 8.48 -8.35
N ALA A 13 6.66 8.04 -7.44
CA ALA A 13 6.59 6.66 -6.99
C ALA A 13 6.30 5.70 -8.14
N VAL A 14 5.22 5.94 -8.89
CA VAL A 14 4.82 5.07 -10.01
C VAL A 14 5.86 5.08 -11.12
N SER A 15 6.36 6.25 -11.50
CA SER A 15 7.37 6.37 -12.55
C SER A 15 8.67 5.65 -12.18
N CYS A 16 9.19 5.88 -10.98
CA CYS A 16 10.45 5.27 -10.53
C CYS A 16 10.31 3.76 -10.30
N MET A 17 9.18 3.29 -9.81
CA MET A 17 8.92 1.85 -9.63
C MET A 17 8.93 1.10 -10.95
N ILE A 18 8.26 1.62 -11.99
CA ILE A 18 8.23 1.03 -13.33
C ILE A 18 9.60 1.08 -13.98
N LEU A 19 10.28 2.24 -13.93
CA LEU A 19 11.60 2.40 -14.50
C LEU A 19 12.62 1.48 -13.82
N ALA A 20 12.67 1.45 -12.50
CA ALA A 20 13.59 0.60 -11.76
C ALA A 20 13.30 -0.90 -11.97
N GLY A 21 12.05 -1.30 -12.01
CA GLY A 21 11.66 -2.67 -12.33
C GLY A 21 12.21 -3.10 -13.70
N THR A 22 11.95 -2.30 -14.73
CA THR A 22 12.38 -2.60 -16.10
C THR A 22 13.91 -2.52 -16.31
N LEU A 23 14.56 -1.52 -15.71
CA LEU A 23 16.01 -1.32 -15.84
C LEU A 23 16.79 -2.35 -15.00
N SER A 24 16.30 -2.71 -13.82
CA SER A 24 16.94 -3.73 -12.99
C SER A 24 16.93 -5.12 -13.65
N ASP A 25 15.91 -5.44 -14.45
CA ASP A 25 15.85 -6.67 -15.25
C ASP A 25 16.98 -6.76 -16.30
N ARG A 26 17.55 -5.63 -16.69
CA ARG A 26 18.61 -5.51 -17.73
C ARG A 26 19.99 -5.22 -17.16
N THR A 27 20.06 -4.88 -15.88
CA THR A 27 21.32 -4.52 -15.24
C THR A 27 22.22 -5.74 -15.09
N ARG A 28 23.45 -5.62 -15.57
CA ARG A 28 24.52 -6.60 -15.41
C ARG A 28 25.60 -5.99 -14.51
N SER A 29 25.55 -6.28 -13.23
CA SER A 29 26.50 -5.79 -12.25
C SER A 29 27.17 -6.96 -11.52
N LYS A 30 28.41 -6.74 -11.06
CA LYS A 30 29.12 -7.69 -10.18
C LYS A 30 28.36 -7.94 -8.87
N LEU A 31 27.53 -7.00 -8.45
CA LEU A 31 26.66 -7.11 -7.28
C LEU A 31 25.32 -7.84 -7.58
N GLY A 32 25.12 -8.29 -8.82
CA GLY A 32 23.84 -8.84 -9.28
C GLY A 32 22.93 -7.77 -9.92
N PRO A 33 21.79 -8.18 -10.51
CA PRO A 33 20.92 -7.28 -11.25
C PRO A 33 20.10 -6.33 -10.35
N ARG A 34 19.78 -6.74 -9.12
CA ARG A 34 18.86 -6.02 -8.21
C ARG A 34 19.59 -5.10 -7.22
N ASN A 35 20.73 -5.52 -6.70
CA ASN A 35 21.45 -4.84 -5.63
C ASN A 35 21.80 -3.37 -5.92
N PRO A 36 22.27 -2.98 -7.14
CA PRO A 36 22.55 -1.57 -7.43
C PRO A 36 21.31 -0.66 -7.33
N TRP A 37 20.14 -1.18 -7.69
CA TRP A 37 18.88 -0.43 -7.64
C TRP A 37 18.33 -0.33 -6.23
N ILE A 38 18.51 -1.39 -5.42
CA ILE A 38 18.11 -1.40 -4.00
C ILE A 38 18.97 -0.39 -3.23
N ILE A 39 20.30 -0.47 -3.34
CA ILE A 39 21.18 0.41 -2.59
C ILE A 39 21.12 1.87 -3.08
N GLY A 40 21.06 2.09 -4.40
CA GLY A 40 20.94 3.42 -4.98
C GLY A 40 19.62 4.10 -4.59
N GLY A 41 18.50 3.38 -4.69
CA GLY A 41 17.19 3.87 -4.25
C GLY A 41 17.15 4.14 -2.74
N ALA A 42 17.77 3.26 -1.93
CA ALA A 42 17.87 3.45 -0.49
C ALA A 42 18.69 4.69 -0.11
N ILE A 43 19.85 4.91 -0.72
CA ILE A 43 20.70 6.09 -0.45
C ILE A 43 19.94 7.37 -0.80
N VAL A 44 19.40 7.46 -2.01
CA VAL A 44 18.64 8.65 -2.47
C VAL A 44 17.43 8.89 -1.59
N GLY A 45 16.67 7.84 -1.28
CA GLY A 45 15.51 7.92 -0.41
C GLY A 45 15.85 8.33 1.01
N THR A 46 16.92 7.77 1.59
CA THR A 46 17.40 8.12 2.95
C THR A 46 17.81 9.58 3.05
N LEU A 47 18.61 10.08 2.10
CA LEU A 47 19.04 11.48 2.10
C LEU A 47 17.85 12.44 1.96
N ALA A 48 16.92 12.13 1.08
CA ALA A 48 15.70 12.93 0.89
C ALA A 48 14.80 12.87 2.14
N PHE A 49 14.65 11.71 2.77
CA PHE A 49 13.82 11.55 3.96
C PHE A 49 14.43 12.26 5.19
N ALA A 50 15.75 12.22 5.33
CA ALA A 50 16.46 13.03 6.32
C ALA A 50 16.27 14.54 6.07
N CYS A 51 16.32 14.97 4.81
CA CYS A 51 16.05 16.36 4.43
C CYS A 51 14.63 16.80 4.83
N ILE A 52 13.60 15.94 4.68
CA ILE A 52 12.23 16.20 5.14
C ILE A 52 12.23 16.48 6.65
N GLY A 53 12.95 15.69 7.44
CA GLY A 53 13.02 15.86 8.90
C GLY A 53 13.72 17.15 9.35
N LEU A 54 14.60 17.71 8.54
CA LEU A 54 15.42 18.86 8.89
C LEU A 54 14.92 20.18 8.28
N THR A 55 14.16 20.13 7.18
CA THR A 55 13.70 21.33 6.49
C THR A 55 12.45 21.93 7.10
N ARG A 56 12.36 23.27 7.07
CA ARG A 56 11.14 24.04 7.39
C ARG A 56 10.57 24.75 6.17
N ASN A 57 11.28 24.70 5.03
CA ASN A 57 10.84 25.33 3.79
C ASN A 57 9.81 24.46 3.07
N PRO A 58 8.56 24.95 2.84
CA PRO A 58 7.51 24.14 2.20
C PRO A 58 7.86 23.67 0.79
N ALA A 59 8.55 24.49 -0.01
CA ALA A 59 8.97 24.12 -1.37
C ALA A 59 10.01 23.01 -1.35
N LEU A 60 11.02 23.14 -0.47
CA LEU A 60 12.05 22.10 -0.30
C LEU A 60 11.45 20.79 0.24
N LEU A 61 10.43 20.89 1.10
CA LEU A 61 9.71 19.73 1.62
C LEU A 61 8.98 18.97 0.51
N VAL A 62 8.34 19.67 -0.44
CA VAL A 62 7.69 19.04 -1.60
C VAL A 62 8.73 18.32 -2.49
N VAL A 63 9.85 18.98 -2.80
CA VAL A 63 10.91 18.39 -3.62
C VAL A 63 11.55 17.19 -2.91
N ALA A 64 11.89 17.33 -1.63
CA ALA A 64 12.46 16.24 -0.85
C ALA A 64 11.50 15.04 -0.75
N HIS A 65 10.20 15.29 -0.57
CA HIS A 65 9.19 14.22 -0.56
C HIS A 65 9.08 13.50 -1.91
N MET A 66 9.10 14.27 -3.02
CA MET A 66 9.08 13.69 -4.36
C MET A 66 10.32 12.80 -4.62
N VAL A 67 11.51 13.28 -4.23
CA VAL A 67 12.77 12.53 -4.36
C VAL A 67 12.76 11.29 -3.45
N TYR A 68 12.27 11.42 -2.22
CA TYR A 68 12.08 10.28 -1.30
C TYR A 68 11.19 9.21 -1.91
N GLN A 69 10.04 9.58 -2.43
CA GLN A 69 9.10 8.65 -3.06
C GLN A 69 9.70 7.98 -4.29
N GLY A 70 10.48 8.71 -5.09
CA GLY A 70 11.22 8.17 -6.21
C GLY A 70 12.26 7.14 -5.77
N GLY A 71 13.09 7.46 -4.79
CA GLY A 71 14.11 6.57 -4.24
C GLY A 71 13.53 5.30 -3.61
N LEU A 72 12.51 5.46 -2.75
CA LEU A 72 11.80 4.36 -2.11
C LEU A 72 11.20 3.39 -3.14
N ASN A 73 10.49 3.92 -4.13
CA ASN A 73 9.82 3.08 -5.13
C ASN A 73 10.79 2.49 -6.16
N CYS A 74 11.91 3.15 -6.41
CA CYS A 74 13.04 2.56 -7.15
C CYS A 74 13.58 1.31 -6.42
N MET A 75 13.82 1.42 -5.12
CA MET A 75 14.23 0.30 -4.28
C MET A 75 13.18 -0.82 -4.27
N LEU A 76 11.89 -0.48 -4.04
CA LEU A 76 10.79 -1.44 -4.00
C LEU A 76 10.57 -2.15 -5.33
N GLY A 77 10.72 -1.47 -6.47
CA GLY A 77 10.62 -2.07 -7.80
C GLY A 77 11.63 -3.20 -8.02
N ALA A 78 12.86 -3.01 -7.56
CA ALA A 78 13.89 -4.04 -7.60
C ALA A 78 13.67 -5.14 -6.53
N PHE A 79 13.24 -4.76 -5.33
CA PHE A 79 12.99 -5.66 -4.21
C PHE A 79 11.86 -6.67 -4.51
N ASN A 80 10.75 -6.21 -5.07
CA ASN A 80 9.61 -7.06 -5.42
C ASN A 80 9.92 -8.12 -6.48
N ALA A 81 11.03 -7.97 -7.19
CA ALA A 81 11.49 -8.98 -8.14
C ALA A 81 12.43 -10.04 -7.51
N ILE A 82 12.80 -9.90 -6.23
CA ILE A 82 13.66 -10.89 -5.55
C ILE A 82 12.98 -12.27 -5.45
N PRO A 83 11.73 -12.40 -4.95
CA PRO A 83 11.12 -13.72 -4.79
C PRO A 83 11.08 -14.54 -6.10
N PRO A 84 10.62 -14.01 -7.24
CA PRO A 84 10.59 -14.78 -8.48
C PRO A 84 11.97 -15.07 -9.06
N ASP A 85 13.02 -14.30 -8.71
CA ASP A 85 14.37 -14.48 -9.25
C ASP A 85 15.24 -15.42 -8.39
N TYR A 86 15.05 -15.44 -7.09
CA TYR A 86 15.94 -16.10 -6.13
C TYR A 86 15.29 -17.25 -5.36
N VAL A 87 13.96 -17.43 -5.47
CA VAL A 87 13.23 -18.43 -4.69
C VAL A 87 12.70 -19.53 -5.62
N PRO A 88 12.96 -20.81 -5.34
CA PRO A 88 12.33 -21.93 -6.06
C PRO A 88 10.81 -21.92 -5.88
N ASN A 89 10.07 -22.29 -6.94
CA ASN A 89 8.60 -22.33 -6.91
C ASN A 89 8.02 -23.19 -5.78
N SER A 90 8.74 -24.23 -5.37
CA SER A 90 8.33 -25.15 -4.29
C SER A 90 8.23 -24.51 -2.90
N VAL A 91 8.97 -23.43 -2.66
CA VAL A 91 9.01 -22.71 -1.36
C VAL A 91 8.53 -21.26 -1.46
N LEU A 92 8.13 -20.82 -2.65
CA LEU A 92 7.70 -19.43 -2.89
C LEU A 92 6.52 -19.04 -1.98
N GLY A 93 5.57 -19.94 -1.75
CA GLY A 93 4.45 -19.69 -0.84
C GLY A 93 4.88 -19.45 0.60
N LYS A 94 5.87 -20.21 1.10
CA LYS A 94 6.42 -20.00 2.45
C LYS A 94 7.11 -18.63 2.56
N VAL A 95 7.93 -18.26 1.56
CA VAL A 95 8.63 -16.98 1.53
C VAL A 95 7.64 -15.83 1.46
N SER A 96 6.58 -15.94 0.66
CA SER A 96 5.52 -14.93 0.59
C SER A 96 4.77 -14.76 1.92
N ALA A 97 4.49 -15.86 2.63
CA ALA A 97 3.86 -15.82 3.95
C ALA A 97 4.77 -15.11 4.99
N PHE A 98 6.07 -15.44 5.02
CA PHE A 98 7.03 -14.72 5.87
C PHE A 98 7.15 -13.24 5.49
N GLY A 99 7.13 -12.93 4.20
CA GLY A 99 7.14 -11.54 3.71
C GLY A 99 5.90 -10.77 4.17
N GLY A 100 4.71 -11.37 4.10
CA GLY A 100 3.47 -10.80 4.60
C GLY A 100 3.49 -10.56 6.11
N ALA A 101 3.93 -11.55 6.89
CA ALA A 101 4.11 -11.42 8.33
C ALA A 101 5.11 -10.30 8.69
N GLY A 102 6.23 -10.21 7.97
CA GLY A 102 7.23 -9.15 8.14
C GLY A 102 6.66 -7.77 7.82
N TYR A 103 5.84 -7.65 6.77
CA TYR A 103 5.15 -6.39 6.44
C TYR A 103 4.21 -5.94 7.57
N LEU A 104 3.43 -6.84 8.14
CA LEU A 104 2.51 -6.53 9.23
C LEU A 104 3.25 -6.13 10.50
N LEU A 105 4.32 -6.86 10.85
CA LEU A 105 5.19 -6.49 11.98
C LEU A 105 5.81 -5.10 11.78
N ALA A 106 6.28 -4.79 10.57
CA ALA A 106 6.85 -3.48 10.24
C ALA A 106 5.81 -2.36 10.38
N GLN A 107 4.55 -2.60 10.03
CA GLN A 107 3.44 -1.65 10.23
C GLN A 107 3.23 -1.35 11.72
N ILE A 108 3.22 -2.37 12.57
CA ILE A 108 3.05 -2.21 14.02
C ILE A 108 4.24 -1.43 14.60
N ILE A 109 5.46 -1.86 14.32
CA ILE A 109 6.69 -1.23 14.83
C ILE A 109 6.77 0.23 14.34
N GLY A 110 6.51 0.47 13.06
CA GLY A 110 6.51 1.80 12.47
C GLY A 110 5.47 2.73 13.10
N ALA A 111 4.26 2.23 13.37
CA ALA A 111 3.21 3.01 14.02
C ALA A 111 3.57 3.35 15.49
N VAL A 112 4.17 2.42 16.24
CA VAL A 112 4.64 2.67 17.59
C VAL A 112 5.73 3.74 17.59
N ILE A 113 6.73 3.63 16.71
CA ILE A 113 7.81 4.62 16.57
C ILE A 113 7.23 5.98 16.20
N ALA A 114 6.35 6.04 15.20
CA ALA A 114 5.73 7.28 14.78
C ALA A 114 4.87 7.92 15.89
N GLY A 115 4.11 7.11 16.63
CA GLY A 115 3.28 7.57 17.73
C GLY A 115 4.08 8.10 18.92
N THR A 116 5.21 7.48 19.26
CA THR A 116 6.08 7.94 20.35
C THR A 116 6.88 9.19 19.98
N LEU A 117 7.23 9.36 18.71
CA LEU A 117 8.02 10.50 18.21
C LEU A 117 7.18 11.60 17.58
N VAL A 118 5.86 11.56 17.71
CA VAL A 118 4.94 12.58 17.12
C VAL A 118 5.23 14.00 17.61
N THR A 119 5.75 14.14 18.83
CA THR A 119 6.17 15.44 19.41
C THR A 119 7.57 15.89 18.96
N HIS A 120 8.37 14.96 18.43
CA HIS A 120 9.72 15.19 17.92
C HIS A 120 9.87 14.70 16.47
N PRO A 121 9.13 15.28 15.49
CA PRO A 121 9.04 14.73 14.15
C PRO A 121 10.40 14.61 13.43
N SER A 122 11.32 15.58 13.65
CA SER A 122 12.66 15.52 13.05
C SER A 122 13.43 14.25 13.46
N GLN A 123 13.33 13.84 14.73
CA GLN A 123 13.97 12.60 15.21
C GLN A 123 13.30 11.36 14.57
N GLY A 124 11.97 11.38 14.44
CA GLY A 124 11.22 10.31 13.78
C GLY A 124 11.63 10.12 12.32
N PHE A 125 11.75 11.21 11.57
CA PHE A 125 12.21 11.16 10.17
C PHE A 125 13.65 10.66 10.04
N LEU A 126 14.57 11.14 10.88
CA LEU A 126 15.97 10.68 10.88
C LEU A 126 16.07 9.20 11.25
N MET A 127 15.35 8.75 12.26
CA MET A 127 15.35 7.35 12.67
C MET A 127 14.82 6.45 11.56
N ALA A 128 13.71 6.81 10.92
CA ALA A 128 13.15 6.06 9.79
C ALA A 128 14.11 6.04 8.58
N ALA A 129 14.82 7.15 8.30
CA ALA A 129 15.85 7.22 7.27
C ALA A 129 16.99 6.21 7.54
N TRP A 130 17.48 6.14 8.77
CA TRP A 130 18.49 5.17 9.17
C TRP A 130 18.01 3.73 9.08
N ILE A 131 16.79 3.43 9.51
CA ILE A 131 16.18 2.08 9.41
C ILE A 131 16.12 1.66 7.94
N MET A 132 15.70 2.55 7.04
CA MET A 132 15.63 2.26 5.60
C MET A 132 17.01 1.94 5.01
N LEU A 133 18.04 2.72 5.36
CA LEU A 133 19.40 2.49 4.86
C LEU A 133 19.99 1.18 5.38
N VAL A 134 19.92 0.96 6.70
CA VAL A 134 20.50 -0.22 7.34
C VAL A 134 19.80 -1.50 6.85
N SER A 135 18.46 -1.51 6.77
CA SER A 135 17.72 -2.67 6.26
C SER A 135 18.06 -2.98 4.80
N SER A 136 18.24 -1.95 3.97
CA SER A 136 18.63 -2.12 2.57
C SER A 136 20.04 -2.67 2.41
N ILE A 137 20.99 -2.22 3.24
CA ILE A 137 22.35 -2.77 3.28
C ILE A 137 22.33 -4.24 3.69
N ILE A 138 21.56 -4.61 4.71
CA ILE A 138 21.40 -6.00 5.15
C ILE A 138 20.87 -6.86 4.00
N VAL A 139 19.83 -6.41 3.30
CA VAL A 139 19.28 -7.13 2.14
C VAL A 139 20.34 -7.34 1.07
N VAL A 140 21.11 -6.30 0.72
CA VAL A 140 22.14 -6.39 -0.32
C VAL A 140 23.29 -7.33 0.08
N ILE A 141 23.66 -7.38 1.35
CA ILE A 141 24.69 -8.31 1.87
C ILE A 141 24.20 -9.76 1.85
N LEU A 142 22.94 -9.98 2.21
CA LEU A 142 22.36 -11.31 2.29
C LEU A 142 21.94 -11.88 0.93
N LEU A 143 21.71 -11.02 -0.07
CA LEU A 143 21.24 -11.45 -1.39
C LEU A 143 22.41 -11.96 -2.23
N PRO A 144 22.38 -13.21 -2.72
CA PRO A 144 23.43 -13.73 -3.60
C PRO A 144 23.56 -12.89 -4.88
N PRO A 145 24.79 -12.71 -5.41
CA PRO A 145 25.00 -11.91 -6.63
C PRO A 145 24.39 -12.55 -7.89
N HIS A 146 24.14 -13.86 -7.86
CA HIS A 146 23.59 -14.60 -9.00
C HIS A 146 22.20 -15.13 -8.69
N PRO A 147 21.17 -14.71 -9.48
CA PRO A 147 19.83 -15.27 -9.34
C PRO A 147 19.81 -16.75 -9.76
N LEU A 148 18.93 -17.56 -9.13
CA LEU A 148 18.73 -18.96 -9.48
C LEU A 148 18.16 -19.14 -10.90
N ARG A 149 17.41 -18.16 -11.36
CA ARG A 149 16.80 -18.17 -12.69
C ARG A 149 17.69 -17.45 -13.69
N ASN A 150 18.37 -18.23 -14.53
CA ASN A 150 19.13 -17.69 -15.66
C ASN A 150 18.12 -17.13 -16.69
N ARG A 151 17.91 -15.81 -16.70
CA ARG A 151 17.02 -15.16 -17.66
C ARG A 151 17.75 -14.94 -18.96
N SER A 152 17.20 -15.47 -20.06
CA SER A 152 17.62 -15.10 -21.42
C SER A 152 17.57 -13.58 -21.56
N PRO A 153 18.50 -12.96 -22.31
CA PRO A 153 18.47 -11.52 -22.57
C PRO A 153 17.12 -11.15 -23.19
N ARG A 154 16.32 -10.34 -22.48
CA ARG A 154 15.10 -9.82 -23.08
C ARG A 154 15.48 -8.81 -24.17
N PRO A 155 14.85 -8.88 -25.37
CA PRO A 155 15.09 -7.90 -26.44
C PRO A 155 14.73 -6.49 -25.93
N PRO A 156 15.37 -5.44 -26.49
CA PRO A 156 15.03 -4.07 -26.14
C PRO A 156 13.57 -3.80 -26.46
N VAL A 157 12.79 -3.41 -25.45
CA VAL A 157 11.39 -2.99 -25.67
C VAL A 157 11.43 -1.60 -26.27
N THR A 158 10.92 -1.46 -27.50
CA THR A 158 10.71 -0.16 -28.10
C THR A 158 9.66 0.63 -27.33
N TRP A 159 9.74 1.96 -27.33
CA TRP A 159 8.73 2.83 -26.68
C TRP A 159 7.31 2.51 -27.14
N ARG A 160 7.14 2.08 -28.39
CA ARG A 160 5.85 1.65 -28.96
C ARG A 160 5.33 0.36 -28.33
N GLN A 161 6.20 -0.62 -28.10
CA GLN A 161 5.84 -1.87 -27.39
C GLN A 161 5.58 -1.62 -25.90
N PHE A 162 6.31 -0.70 -25.27
CA PHE A 162 6.05 -0.27 -23.90
C PHE A 162 4.66 0.39 -23.80
N GLY A 163 4.32 1.30 -24.72
CA GLY A 163 2.98 1.90 -24.79
C GLY A 163 1.86 0.89 -25.04
N ALA A 164 2.12 -0.15 -25.84
CA ALA A 164 1.16 -1.25 -26.06
C ALA A 164 0.97 -2.11 -24.80
N GLN A 165 2.04 -2.36 -24.04
CA GLN A 165 2.00 -3.07 -22.75
C GLN A 165 1.34 -2.25 -21.63
N MET A 166 1.23 -0.92 -21.80
CA MET A 166 0.51 -0.03 -20.87
C MET A 166 -0.99 0.04 -21.13
N ARG A 167 -1.50 -0.66 -22.14
CA ARG A 167 -2.94 -0.71 -22.38
C ARG A 167 -3.59 -1.71 -21.43
N PRO A 168 -4.56 -1.28 -20.61
CA PRO A 168 -5.29 -2.20 -19.74
C PRO A 168 -6.16 -3.15 -20.59
N PRO A 169 -6.49 -4.33 -20.05
CA PRO A 169 -7.40 -5.26 -20.71
C PRO A 169 -8.74 -4.62 -21.03
N SER A 170 -9.33 -4.97 -22.17
CA SER A 170 -10.68 -4.53 -22.56
C SER A 170 -11.81 -5.32 -21.89
N ASP A 171 -11.49 -6.28 -21.03
CA ASP A 171 -12.46 -7.15 -20.38
C ASP A 171 -13.22 -6.41 -19.25
N GLY A 172 -14.53 -6.31 -19.38
CA GLY A 172 -15.39 -5.66 -18.40
C GLY A 172 -15.36 -6.31 -17.01
N GLN A 173 -15.11 -7.63 -16.90
CA GLN A 173 -14.99 -8.31 -15.62
C GLN A 173 -13.74 -7.86 -14.84
N PHE A 174 -12.64 -7.69 -15.56
CA PHE A 174 -11.40 -7.15 -15.03
C PHE A 174 -11.60 -5.73 -14.45
N TRP A 175 -12.30 -4.87 -15.19
CA TRP A 175 -12.56 -3.50 -14.76
C TRP A 175 -13.46 -3.42 -13.52
N TRP A 176 -14.47 -4.27 -13.41
CA TRP A 176 -15.33 -4.30 -12.22
C TRP A 176 -14.55 -4.65 -10.96
N ILE A 177 -13.59 -5.58 -11.05
CA ILE A 177 -12.72 -5.92 -9.91
C ILE A 177 -11.73 -4.78 -9.61
N LEU A 178 -11.09 -4.23 -10.64
CA LEU A 178 -10.13 -3.13 -10.48
C LEU A 178 -10.79 -1.93 -9.80
N VAL A 179 -11.95 -1.51 -10.28
CA VAL A 179 -12.69 -0.37 -9.69
C VAL A 179 -13.20 -0.71 -8.29
N GLY A 180 -13.78 -1.88 -8.09
CA GLY A 180 -14.26 -2.31 -6.77
C GLY A 180 -13.14 -2.32 -5.72
N ARG A 181 -11.98 -2.83 -6.09
CA ARG A 181 -10.76 -2.82 -5.26
C ARG A 181 -10.29 -1.40 -4.95
N PHE A 182 -10.18 -0.55 -5.98
CA PHE A 182 -9.79 0.84 -5.82
C PHE A 182 -10.73 1.58 -4.85
N LEU A 183 -12.04 1.41 -5.01
CA LEU A 183 -13.06 2.05 -4.16
C LEU A 183 -13.02 1.55 -2.71
N PHE A 184 -12.77 0.26 -2.49
CA PHE A 184 -12.59 -0.27 -1.14
C PHE A 184 -11.35 0.30 -0.45
N VAL A 185 -10.21 0.26 -1.13
CA VAL A 185 -8.95 0.72 -0.55
C VAL A 185 -9.00 2.21 -0.27
N ILE A 186 -9.53 3.03 -1.19
CA ILE A 186 -9.63 4.48 -0.98
C ILE A 186 -10.60 4.82 0.17
N SER A 187 -11.70 4.09 0.31
CA SER A 187 -12.65 4.25 1.43
C SER A 187 -11.96 4.10 2.79
N LEU A 188 -11.20 3.02 2.96
CA LEU A 188 -10.51 2.71 4.21
C LEU A 188 -9.36 3.69 4.48
N PHE A 189 -8.48 3.89 3.50
CA PHE A 189 -7.29 4.73 3.67
C PHE A 189 -7.63 6.21 3.79
N MET A 190 -8.74 6.68 3.23
CA MET A 190 -9.17 8.06 3.37
C MET A 190 -9.43 8.41 4.85
N VAL A 191 -10.07 7.54 5.62
CA VAL A 191 -10.27 7.75 7.06
C VAL A 191 -8.97 7.52 7.83
N MET A 192 -8.20 6.47 7.50
CA MET A 192 -6.93 6.17 8.16
C MET A 192 -5.92 7.32 8.09
N GLN A 193 -5.82 7.99 6.97
CA GLN A 193 -4.90 9.11 6.79
C GLN A 193 -5.29 10.37 7.58
N PHE A 194 -6.56 10.48 7.97
CA PHE A 194 -7.06 11.63 8.71
C PHE A 194 -7.23 11.38 10.22
N GLN A 195 -6.88 10.20 10.73
CA GLN A 195 -7.06 9.86 12.16
C GLN A 195 -6.45 10.89 13.11
N LEU A 196 -5.24 11.43 12.81
CA LEU A 196 -4.61 12.43 13.65
C LEU A 196 -5.44 13.73 13.70
N TYR A 197 -5.92 14.16 12.56
CA TYR A 197 -6.72 15.38 12.45
C TYR A 197 -8.10 15.19 13.08
N ILE A 198 -8.74 14.04 12.90
CA ILE A 198 -10.00 13.69 13.57
C ILE A 198 -9.81 13.75 15.09
N ALA A 199 -8.73 13.14 15.61
CA ALA A 199 -8.45 13.12 17.04
C ALA A 199 -8.14 14.53 17.61
N THR A 200 -7.43 15.37 16.87
CA THR A 200 -7.07 16.73 17.34
C THR A 200 -8.19 17.73 17.14
N ASP A 201 -8.83 17.73 15.98
CA ASP A 201 -9.73 18.80 15.57
C ASP A 201 -11.18 18.55 16.02
N GLU A 202 -11.67 17.28 15.95
CA GLU A 202 -13.03 16.94 16.33
C GLU A 202 -13.14 16.48 17.79
N MET A 203 -12.12 15.74 18.28
CA MET A 203 -12.15 15.18 19.65
C MET A 203 -11.35 16.02 20.65
N GLY A 204 -10.73 17.13 20.23
CA GLY A 204 -10.00 18.05 21.10
C GLY A 204 -8.74 17.47 21.78
N MET A 205 -8.20 16.37 21.26
CA MET A 205 -7.05 15.72 21.87
C MET A 205 -5.77 16.49 21.61
N THR A 206 -4.81 16.44 22.57
CA THR A 206 -3.46 16.93 22.31
C THR A 206 -2.75 16.04 21.29
N ARG A 207 -1.78 16.58 20.55
CA ARG A 207 -1.01 15.78 19.57
C ARG A 207 -0.33 14.57 20.19
N ALA A 208 0.14 14.67 21.43
CA ALA A 208 0.81 13.58 22.12
C ALA A 208 -0.16 12.43 22.45
N THR A 209 -1.36 12.75 22.98
CA THR A 209 -2.40 11.75 23.29
C THR A 209 -2.98 11.14 22.03
N ALA A 210 -3.23 11.95 20.98
CA ALA A 210 -3.67 11.48 19.67
C ALA A 210 -2.64 10.54 19.03
N GLY A 211 -1.34 10.87 19.09
CA GLY A 211 -0.29 10.01 18.59
C GLY A 211 -0.23 8.65 19.25
N ARG A 212 -0.40 8.58 20.59
CA ARG A 212 -0.48 7.32 21.33
C ARG A 212 -1.70 6.50 20.95
N LEU A 213 -2.86 7.16 20.80
CA LEU A 213 -4.10 6.51 20.36
C LEU A 213 -3.94 5.90 18.97
N ILE A 214 -3.34 6.65 18.02
CA ILE A 214 -3.12 6.17 16.64
C ILE A 214 -2.15 5.00 16.61
N ALA A 215 -1.08 5.04 17.42
CA ALA A 215 -0.14 3.92 17.54
C ALA A 215 -0.85 2.65 18.04
N MET A 216 -1.68 2.78 19.07
CA MET A 216 -2.50 1.69 19.60
C MET A 216 -3.50 1.18 18.54
N ASN A 217 -4.21 2.08 17.86
CA ASN A 217 -5.19 1.75 16.84
C ASN A 217 -4.54 1.07 15.63
N SER A 218 -3.31 1.44 15.27
CA SER A 218 -2.56 0.76 14.21
C SER A 218 -2.22 -0.68 14.59
N ALA A 219 -1.87 -0.92 15.86
CA ALA A 219 -1.66 -2.27 16.37
C ALA A 219 -2.97 -3.07 16.38
N VAL A 220 -4.08 -2.49 16.84
CA VAL A 220 -5.41 -3.11 16.81
C VAL A 220 -5.80 -3.49 15.39
N LEU A 221 -5.65 -2.57 14.44
CA LEU A 221 -5.93 -2.81 13.03
C LEU A 221 -5.10 -3.98 12.47
N ALA A 222 -3.78 -3.96 12.75
CA ALA A 222 -2.88 -5.01 12.25
C ALA A 222 -3.22 -6.38 12.85
N VAL A 223 -3.49 -6.45 14.16
CA VAL A 223 -3.87 -7.71 14.83
C VAL A 223 -5.18 -8.25 14.28
N THR A 224 -6.21 -7.42 14.17
CA THR A 224 -7.50 -7.85 13.63
C THR A 224 -7.40 -8.24 12.16
N ALA A 225 -6.58 -7.54 11.36
CA ALA A 225 -6.33 -7.90 9.97
C ALA A 225 -5.68 -9.29 9.86
N VAL A 226 -4.61 -9.56 10.64
CA VAL A 226 -3.94 -10.88 10.64
C VAL A 226 -4.89 -11.99 11.06
N VAL A 227 -5.64 -11.78 12.14
CA VAL A 227 -6.59 -12.79 12.65
C VAL A 227 -7.63 -13.15 11.59
N LEU A 228 -8.22 -12.13 10.97
CA LEU A 228 -9.24 -12.36 9.93
C LEU A 228 -8.64 -12.91 8.62
N ASP A 229 -7.42 -12.52 8.26
CA ASP A 229 -6.72 -13.09 7.11
C ASP A 229 -6.50 -14.60 7.28
N VAL A 230 -5.96 -15.02 8.43
CA VAL A 230 -5.70 -16.42 8.77
C VAL A 230 -6.98 -17.26 8.85
N ILE A 231 -8.08 -16.68 9.31
CA ILE A 231 -9.38 -17.38 9.40
C ILE A 231 -10.06 -17.44 8.03
N THR A 232 -10.11 -16.34 7.32
CA THR A 232 -10.87 -16.21 6.07
C THR A 232 -10.24 -16.98 4.91
N GLY A 233 -8.92 -17.01 4.81
CA GLY A 233 -8.21 -17.72 3.75
C GLY A 233 -8.64 -19.19 3.64
N PRO A 234 -8.38 -20.03 4.66
CA PRO A 234 -8.81 -21.43 4.67
C PRO A 234 -10.32 -21.61 4.57
N TRP A 235 -11.10 -20.70 5.14
CA TRP A 235 -12.56 -20.75 5.07
C TRP A 235 -13.07 -20.54 3.65
N SER A 236 -12.54 -19.54 2.94
CA SER A 236 -12.89 -19.27 1.54
C SER A 236 -12.53 -20.42 0.61
N ASP A 237 -11.37 -21.06 0.85
CA ASP A 237 -10.91 -22.23 0.09
C ASP A 237 -11.80 -23.46 0.34
N LYS A 238 -12.25 -23.67 1.58
CA LYS A 238 -13.17 -24.78 1.96
C LYS A 238 -14.53 -24.63 1.29
N ILE A 239 -15.07 -23.40 1.24
CA ILE A 239 -16.38 -23.11 0.63
C ILE A 239 -16.26 -23.02 -0.90
N LYS A 240 -15.03 -22.85 -1.44
CA LYS A 240 -14.77 -22.59 -2.86
C LYS A 240 -15.54 -21.37 -3.41
N ARG A 241 -15.76 -20.38 -2.56
CA ARG A 241 -16.45 -19.13 -2.90
C ARG A 241 -15.67 -17.95 -2.34
N ARG A 242 -15.09 -17.14 -3.18
CA ARG A 242 -14.28 -15.96 -2.81
C ARG A 242 -15.07 -14.67 -2.91
N LYS A 243 -16.01 -14.61 -3.83
CA LYS A 243 -16.83 -13.43 -4.10
C LYS A 243 -17.58 -12.88 -2.87
N PRO A 244 -18.22 -13.70 -2.00
CA PRO A 244 -18.91 -13.18 -0.82
C PRO A 244 -17.99 -12.42 0.12
N PHE A 245 -16.77 -12.90 0.36
CA PHE A 245 -15.81 -12.26 1.25
C PHE A 245 -15.35 -10.90 0.72
N THR A 246 -15.07 -10.81 -0.59
CA THR A 246 -14.68 -9.54 -1.23
C THR A 246 -15.82 -8.54 -1.31
N MET A 247 -17.09 -8.99 -1.31
CA MET A 247 -18.27 -8.12 -1.26
C MET A 247 -18.56 -7.62 0.17
N ILE A 248 -18.43 -8.49 1.17
CA ILE A 248 -18.74 -8.17 2.56
C ILE A 248 -17.66 -7.25 3.16
N ALA A 249 -16.39 -7.45 2.84
CA ALA A 249 -15.30 -6.69 3.42
C ALA A 249 -15.46 -5.16 3.26
N PRO A 250 -15.76 -4.59 2.08
CA PRO A 250 -16.01 -3.15 1.96
C PRO A 250 -17.20 -2.68 2.82
N LEU A 251 -18.28 -3.46 2.89
CA LEU A 251 -19.45 -3.10 3.70
C LEU A 251 -19.10 -3.07 5.20
N VAL A 252 -18.34 -4.06 5.68
CA VAL A 252 -17.85 -4.10 7.06
C VAL A 252 -16.97 -2.88 7.35
N ALA A 253 -16.08 -2.50 6.41
CA ALA A 253 -15.29 -1.27 6.56
C ALA A 253 -16.18 -0.02 6.68
N GLY A 254 -17.23 0.09 5.85
CA GLY A 254 -18.20 1.18 5.90
C GLY A 254 -18.95 1.22 7.26
N VAL A 255 -19.34 0.07 7.79
CA VAL A 255 -19.94 -0.03 9.14
C VAL A 255 -18.98 0.48 10.21
N GLY A 256 -17.68 0.21 10.09
CA GLY A 256 -16.66 0.71 11.01
C GLY A 256 -16.54 2.24 11.05
N VAL A 257 -16.98 2.94 10.01
CA VAL A 257 -16.97 4.42 9.97
C VAL A 257 -18.19 5.02 10.70
N ILE A 258 -19.30 4.28 10.86
CA ILE A 258 -20.54 4.80 11.46
C ILE A 258 -20.34 5.39 12.87
N PRO A 259 -19.61 4.74 13.81
CA PRO A 259 -19.38 5.31 15.13
C PRO A 259 -18.70 6.69 15.10
N LEU A 260 -17.77 6.91 14.15
CA LEU A 260 -17.10 8.21 13.98
C LEU A 260 -18.06 9.32 13.55
N PHE A 261 -19.14 8.95 12.87
CA PHE A 261 -20.17 9.89 12.43
C PHE A 261 -21.12 10.28 13.56
N LEU A 262 -21.37 9.35 14.51
CA LEU A 262 -22.37 9.51 15.55
C LEU A 262 -21.82 10.16 16.83
N VAL A 263 -20.56 9.88 17.17
CA VAL A 263 -19.99 10.26 18.47
C VAL A 263 -18.52 10.69 18.32
N ASN A 264 -18.18 11.87 18.84
CA ASN A 264 -16.82 12.44 18.80
C ASN A 264 -15.99 11.99 20.01
N GLU A 265 -15.82 10.69 20.21
CA GLU A 265 -15.09 10.12 21.34
C GLU A 265 -13.91 9.25 20.86
N PRO A 266 -12.77 9.25 21.56
CA PRO A 266 -11.55 8.54 21.12
C PRO A 266 -11.75 7.03 20.86
N TRP A 267 -12.63 6.36 21.58
CA TRP A 267 -12.91 4.94 21.40
C TRP A 267 -13.52 4.59 20.04
N THR A 268 -14.17 5.56 19.37
CA THR A 268 -14.73 5.36 18.03
C THR A 268 -13.67 5.11 16.99
N LEU A 269 -12.48 5.76 17.10
CA LEU A 269 -11.31 5.47 16.26
C LEU A 269 -10.77 4.05 16.51
N THR A 270 -10.86 3.56 17.75
CA THR A 270 -10.45 2.18 18.08
C THR A 270 -11.39 1.15 17.48
N ILE A 271 -12.71 1.41 17.52
CA ILE A 271 -13.72 0.56 16.84
C ILE A 271 -13.49 0.58 15.34
N PHE A 272 -13.24 1.76 14.74
CA PHE A 272 -12.91 1.86 13.33
C PHE A 272 -11.66 1.05 12.98
N ALA A 273 -10.61 1.13 13.81
CA ALA A 273 -9.39 0.35 13.60
C ALA A 273 -9.64 -1.17 13.67
N ALA A 274 -10.42 -1.62 14.63
CA ALA A 274 -10.75 -3.04 14.80
C ALA A 274 -11.60 -3.58 13.63
N ILE A 275 -12.68 -2.89 13.28
CA ILE A 275 -13.58 -3.29 12.19
C ILE A 275 -12.90 -3.11 10.83
N GLY A 276 -12.17 -2.00 10.61
CA GLY A 276 -11.42 -1.73 9.39
C GLY A 276 -10.31 -2.74 9.17
N GLY A 277 -9.59 -3.13 10.24
CA GLY A 277 -8.59 -4.19 10.19
C GLY A 277 -9.21 -5.55 9.85
N ALA A 278 -10.32 -5.90 10.47
CA ALA A 278 -11.07 -7.12 10.14
C ALA A 278 -11.50 -7.15 8.67
N ALA A 279 -12.04 -6.04 8.16
CA ALA A 279 -12.42 -5.90 6.76
C ALA A 279 -11.21 -6.03 5.82
N PHE A 280 -10.11 -5.36 6.14
CA PHE A 280 -8.88 -5.40 5.34
C PHE A 280 -8.26 -6.80 5.31
N GLY A 281 -8.17 -7.48 6.45
CA GLY A 281 -7.65 -8.85 6.53
C GLY A 281 -8.53 -9.84 5.76
N THR A 282 -9.86 -9.76 5.93
CA THR A 282 -10.82 -10.57 5.16
C THR A 282 -10.64 -10.38 3.65
N TYR A 283 -10.43 -9.13 3.21
CA TYR A 283 -10.21 -8.82 1.82
C TYR A 283 -8.88 -9.39 1.31
N MET A 284 -7.78 -9.16 2.04
CA MET A 284 -6.44 -9.59 1.64
C MET A 284 -6.32 -11.11 1.54
N ALA A 285 -7.00 -11.85 2.42
CA ALA A 285 -7.02 -13.31 2.42
C ALA A 285 -7.46 -13.93 1.09
N VAL A 286 -8.37 -13.28 0.38
CA VAL A 286 -8.97 -13.79 -0.85
C VAL A 286 -8.52 -13.05 -2.11
N ASP A 287 -7.97 -11.86 -1.94
CA ASP A 287 -7.65 -10.91 -3.01
C ASP A 287 -6.62 -11.46 -4.02
N GLY A 288 -5.52 -12.04 -3.54
CA GLY A 288 -4.49 -12.61 -4.41
C GLY A 288 -5.01 -13.71 -5.33
N ALA A 289 -5.86 -14.58 -4.79
CA ALA A 289 -6.46 -15.66 -5.55
C ALA A 289 -7.54 -15.15 -6.51
N LEU A 290 -8.33 -14.16 -6.08
CA LEU A 290 -9.32 -13.49 -6.92
C LEU A 290 -8.67 -12.82 -8.14
N MET A 291 -7.52 -12.15 -7.93
CA MET A 291 -6.75 -11.53 -9.02
C MET A 291 -6.37 -12.53 -10.10
N VAL A 292 -5.89 -13.70 -9.70
CA VAL A 292 -5.48 -14.76 -10.65
C VAL A 292 -6.69 -15.33 -11.41
N GLU A 293 -7.84 -15.49 -10.75
CA GLU A 293 -9.07 -16.02 -11.37
C GLU A 293 -9.69 -15.09 -12.42
N VAL A 294 -9.44 -13.79 -12.31
CA VAL A 294 -10.03 -12.78 -13.21
C VAL A 294 -9.15 -12.48 -14.41
N LEU A 295 -7.91 -12.92 -14.43
CA LEU A 295 -7.01 -12.68 -15.54
C LEU A 295 -7.65 -13.12 -16.86
N PRO A 296 -7.77 -12.21 -17.87
CA PRO A 296 -8.33 -12.53 -19.16
C PRO A 296 -7.45 -13.52 -19.94
N ASP A 297 -6.14 -13.33 -19.86
CA ASP A 297 -5.14 -14.16 -20.52
C ASP A 297 -3.96 -14.42 -19.58
N ARG A 298 -3.46 -15.67 -19.58
CA ARG A 298 -2.29 -16.07 -18.77
C ARG A 298 -0.97 -15.57 -19.37
N ASP A 299 -0.92 -15.31 -20.65
CA ASP A 299 0.30 -14.83 -21.31
C ASP A 299 0.59 -13.36 -20.95
N ASP A 300 -0.46 -12.57 -20.70
CA ASP A 300 -0.38 -11.17 -20.26
C ASP A 300 -0.51 -10.99 -18.73
N ALA A 301 -0.48 -12.08 -17.96
CA ALA A 301 -0.76 -12.09 -16.53
C ALA A 301 0.08 -11.10 -15.73
N ALA A 302 1.37 -10.92 -16.07
CA ALA A 302 2.24 -9.98 -15.36
C ALA A 302 1.80 -8.52 -15.53
N ARG A 303 1.34 -8.14 -16.72
CA ARG A 303 0.79 -6.82 -17.02
C ARG A 303 -0.50 -6.59 -16.25
N ASP A 304 -1.41 -7.53 -16.35
CA ASP A 304 -2.77 -7.42 -15.79
C ASP A 304 -2.72 -7.41 -14.25
N LEU A 305 -1.89 -8.25 -13.64
CA LEU A 305 -1.60 -8.18 -12.20
C LEU A 305 -0.96 -6.85 -11.79
N GLY A 306 -0.14 -6.25 -12.67
CA GLY A 306 0.42 -4.91 -12.44
C GLY A 306 -0.68 -3.84 -12.31
N PHE A 307 -1.69 -3.85 -13.19
CA PHE A 307 -2.84 -2.95 -13.10
C PHE A 307 -3.67 -3.20 -11.83
N LEU A 308 -3.93 -4.47 -11.49
CA LEU A 308 -4.66 -4.82 -10.28
C LEU A 308 -3.89 -4.38 -9.02
N ASN A 309 -2.58 -4.50 -8.99
CA ASN A 309 -1.76 -4.00 -7.89
C ASN A 309 -1.73 -2.46 -7.82
N ALA A 310 -1.78 -1.77 -8.96
CA ALA A 310 -1.91 -0.32 -8.98
C ALA A 310 -3.22 0.14 -8.30
N ALA A 311 -4.31 -0.64 -8.40
CA ALA A 311 -5.56 -0.36 -7.69
C ALA A 311 -5.44 -0.44 -6.15
N ASN A 312 -4.37 -1.02 -5.60
CA ASN A 312 -4.06 -0.95 -4.17
C ASN A 312 -3.22 0.30 -3.83
N SER A 313 -2.27 0.63 -4.69
CA SER A 313 -1.29 1.68 -4.40
C SER A 313 -1.82 3.08 -4.70
N LEU A 314 -2.54 3.25 -5.80
CA LEU A 314 -3.10 4.54 -6.22
C LEU A 314 -4.08 5.15 -5.19
N PRO A 315 -4.99 4.39 -4.55
CA PRO A 315 -5.89 4.93 -3.54
C PRO A 315 -5.15 5.57 -2.36
N ILE A 316 -4.07 4.94 -1.89
CA ILE A 316 -3.26 5.44 -0.77
C ILE A 316 -2.70 6.83 -1.08
N VAL A 317 -2.41 7.07 -2.35
CA VAL A 317 -1.87 8.32 -2.87
C VAL A 317 -2.96 9.39 -3.04
N PHE A 318 -4.12 9.01 -3.57
CA PHE A 318 -5.21 9.97 -3.81
C PHE A 318 -6.04 10.27 -2.56
N ALA A 319 -6.12 9.33 -1.61
CA ALA A 319 -6.91 9.46 -0.39
C ALA A 319 -6.65 10.76 0.39
N PRO A 320 -5.39 11.20 0.65
CA PRO A 320 -5.14 12.44 1.36
C PRO A 320 -5.64 13.69 0.61
N GLY A 321 -5.47 13.73 -0.71
CA GLY A 321 -5.91 14.86 -1.53
C GLY A 321 -7.43 15.00 -1.56
N ILE A 322 -8.13 13.89 -1.79
CA ILE A 322 -9.60 13.85 -1.81
C ILE A 322 -10.14 14.15 -0.40
N GLY A 323 -9.56 13.51 0.63
CA GLY A 323 -9.96 13.73 2.01
C GLY A 323 -9.78 15.19 2.46
N ALA A 324 -8.63 15.80 2.14
CA ALA A 324 -8.38 17.22 2.46
C ALA A 324 -9.39 18.16 1.78
N THR A 325 -9.78 17.86 0.53
CA THR A 325 -10.80 18.65 -0.17
C THR A 325 -12.16 18.49 0.50
N LEU A 326 -12.56 17.27 0.84
CA LEU A 326 -13.83 17.01 1.52
C LEU A 326 -13.89 17.67 2.91
N VAL A 327 -12.83 17.53 3.71
CA VAL A 327 -12.76 18.19 5.04
C VAL A 327 -12.84 19.68 4.92
N LYS A 328 -12.19 20.29 3.92
CA LYS A 328 -12.23 21.76 3.70
C LYS A 328 -13.59 22.24 3.24
N THR A 329 -14.34 21.47 2.45
CA THR A 329 -15.60 21.92 1.82
C THR A 329 -16.85 21.54 2.61
N VAL A 330 -16.86 20.35 3.20
CA VAL A 330 -18.03 19.74 3.87
C VAL A 330 -17.75 19.33 5.32
N GLY A 331 -16.49 19.44 5.77
CA GLY A 331 -16.06 18.97 7.10
C GLY A 331 -15.84 17.46 7.18
N TYR A 332 -15.55 16.98 8.40
CA TYR A 332 -15.34 15.53 8.66
C TYR A 332 -16.57 14.67 8.38
N PRO A 333 -17.82 15.11 8.60
CA PRO A 333 -19.01 14.37 8.18
C PRO A 333 -19.02 14.05 6.68
N GLY A 334 -18.52 14.98 5.84
CA GLY A 334 -18.37 14.74 4.40
C GLY A 334 -17.35 13.66 4.08
N LEU A 335 -16.23 13.61 4.81
CA LEU A 335 -15.20 12.57 4.70
C LEU A 335 -15.80 11.19 5.04
N PHE A 336 -16.53 11.08 6.16
CA PHE A 336 -17.13 9.83 6.60
C PHE A 336 -18.23 9.33 5.65
N THR A 337 -19.11 10.26 5.20
CA THR A 337 -20.14 9.94 4.21
C THR A 337 -19.52 9.42 2.91
N ALA A 338 -18.49 10.09 2.40
CA ALA A 338 -17.78 9.66 1.19
C ALA A 338 -17.16 8.28 1.38
N ALA A 339 -16.52 8.00 2.53
CA ALA A 339 -15.94 6.70 2.81
C ALA A 339 -17.00 5.59 2.79
N ILE A 340 -18.17 5.81 3.41
CA ILE A 340 -19.27 4.83 3.41
C ILE A 340 -19.80 4.61 2.00
N ILE A 341 -20.03 5.67 1.22
CA ILE A 341 -20.52 5.56 -0.15
C ILE A 341 -19.53 4.79 -1.02
N LEU A 342 -18.23 5.09 -0.93
CA LEU A 342 -17.19 4.39 -1.69
C LEU A 342 -17.10 2.91 -1.31
N ALA A 343 -17.27 2.56 -0.02
CA ALA A 343 -17.34 1.18 0.43
C ALA A 343 -18.52 0.43 -0.19
N ILE A 344 -19.71 1.04 -0.19
CA ILE A 344 -20.92 0.46 -0.80
C ILE A 344 -20.73 0.29 -2.31
N LEU A 345 -20.26 1.32 -3.00
CA LEU A 345 -19.99 1.26 -4.45
C LEU A 345 -18.94 0.19 -4.79
N GLY A 346 -17.88 0.08 -3.96
CA GLY A 346 -16.86 -0.96 -4.11
C GLY A 346 -17.47 -2.37 -4.02
N SER A 347 -18.33 -2.61 -3.03
CA SER A 347 -19.05 -3.88 -2.91
C SER A 347 -19.97 -4.13 -4.11
N LEU A 348 -20.71 -3.12 -4.57
CA LEU A 348 -21.59 -3.23 -5.73
C LEU A 348 -20.84 -3.55 -7.03
N CYS A 349 -19.67 -2.99 -7.25
CA CYS A 349 -18.82 -3.33 -8.40
C CYS A 349 -18.50 -4.83 -8.42
N ILE A 350 -18.18 -5.42 -7.28
CA ILE A 350 -17.85 -6.85 -7.18
C ILE A 350 -19.09 -7.74 -7.45
N THR A 351 -20.31 -7.28 -7.19
CA THR A 351 -21.54 -8.04 -7.53
C THR A 351 -21.64 -8.31 -9.04
N ARG A 352 -21.16 -7.36 -9.86
CA ARG A 352 -21.20 -7.46 -11.33
C ARG A 352 -20.22 -8.47 -11.92
N VAL A 353 -19.26 -8.93 -11.12
CA VAL A 353 -18.30 -9.95 -11.56
C VAL A 353 -18.97 -11.31 -11.63
N ARG A 354 -18.95 -11.94 -12.80
CA ARG A 354 -19.63 -13.24 -13.08
C ARG A 354 -18.64 -14.42 -13.15
N ARG A 355 -17.36 -14.17 -13.42
CA ARG A 355 -16.32 -15.22 -13.56
C ARG A 355 -15.96 -15.89 -12.24
N VAL A 356 -16.17 -15.22 -11.12
CA VAL A 356 -15.80 -15.70 -9.78
C VAL A 356 -17.04 -16.12 -9.02
N LYS A 357 -16.94 -17.29 -8.37
CA LYS A 357 -18.02 -17.85 -7.51
C LYS A 357 -17.84 -17.49 -6.04
#